data_84559f0eebe1782d401651a337721418
#
_entry.id   84559f0eebe1782d401651a337721418
#
_cell.length_a   1.000
_cell.length_b   1.000
_cell.length_c   1.000
_cell.angle_alpha   90.00
_cell.angle_beta   90.00
_cell.angle_gamma   90.00
#
_symmetry.space_group_name_H-M   'P 1'
#
loop_
_entity.id
_entity.type
_entity.pdbx_description
1 polymer ?
#
loop_
_entity_poly.entity_id
_entity_poly.type
_entity_poly.pdbx_seq_one_letter_code
_entity_poly.pdbx_strand_id
1 'polypeptide(L)'
;KHRREINDRYQRLQDAYTSNHEILRQRAKPAYKPDNRIVVNFPKYIVDTMNGFFLGNPIKVISDDDNVSEFVEYLDQYNDQDDNNAELSKLCSIFGHGFEMYYTDQNAELCITYLSPMEAFMIYDESIIERPLFFVRRYTDRQNIEYGSVSDGCGVRNFRVTGGLQWLDDDWIPHHFDGVPAVEYIENAERQGIFEPVLSMVNAYNKAVSEKANDVDYFADAYLKILGARLEEEDIACIRDTRVINLPGEDSEKIIVEFMDKPSNDATQENLLTRLEKLIFHISMVAN
;
A
#
# COMPACT_ATOMS: atom_id res chain seq x y z
N LYS A 1 1.59 12.46 18.64
CA LYS A 1 2.37 12.47 17.40
C LYS A 1 2.12 11.16 16.63
N HIS A 2 2.45 9.99 17.18
CA HIS A 2 2.32 8.68 16.54
C HIS A 2 0.93 8.40 15.92
N ARG A 3 -0.18 8.62 16.67
CA ARG A 3 -1.55 8.44 16.16
C ARG A 3 -1.86 9.31 14.92
N ARG A 4 -1.24 10.49 14.83
CA ARG A 4 -1.36 11.36 13.66
C ARG A 4 -0.62 10.78 12.46
N GLU A 5 0.57 10.25 12.66
CA GLU A 5 1.32 9.59 11.60
C GLU A 5 0.63 8.33 11.08
N ILE A 6 -0.02 7.53 11.96
CA ILE A 6 -0.84 6.40 11.54
C ILE A 6 -1.92 6.87 10.57
N ASN A 7 -2.71 7.87 10.95
CA ASN A 7 -3.84 8.30 10.15
C ASN A 7 -3.43 9.01 8.84
N ASP A 8 -2.36 9.81 8.90
CA ASP A 8 -2.00 10.71 7.79
C ASP A 8 -1.02 10.06 6.81
N ARG A 9 -0.13 9.19 7.28
CA ARG A 9 0.96 8.62 6.47
C ARG A 9 0.89 7.10 6.37
N TYR A 10 0.97 6.38 7.48
CA TYR A 10 1.09 4.91 7.43
C TYR A 10 -0.13 4.26 6.80
N GLN A 11 -1.35 4.74 7.08
CA GLN A 11 -2.56 4.22 6.43
C GLN A 11 -2.51 4.42 4.91
N ARG A 12 -2.01 5.56 4.43
CA ARG A 12 -1.85 5.82 2.99
C ARG A 12 -0.83 4.88 2.34
N LEU A 13 0.29 4.61 3.02
CA LEU A 13 1.30 3.67 2.53
C LEU A 13 0.77 2.24 2.50
N GLN A 14 0.09 1.81 3.56
CA GLN A 14 -0.58 0.51 3.62
C GLN A 14 -1.63 0.35 2.53
N ASP A 15 -2.48 1.36 2.33
CA ASP A 15 -3.49 1.38 1.28
C ASP A 15 -2.85 1.25 -0.12
N ALA A 16 -1.76 1.97 -0.36
CA ALA A 16 -1.04 1.89 -1.63
C ALA A 16 -0.45 0.48 -1.87
N TYR A 17 0.16 -0.13 -0.86
CA TYR A 17 0.69 -1.50 -0.96
C TYR A 17 -0.42 -2.53 -1.19
N THR A 18 -1.57 -2.38 -0.52
CA THR A 18 -2.70 -3.33 -0.59
C THR A 18 -3.68 -3.07 -1.73
N SER A 19 -3.31 -2.28 -2.75
CA SER A 19 -4.13 -1.93 -3.91
C SER A 19 -5.35 -1.04 -3.62
N ASN A 20 -5.44 -0.44 -2.43
CA ASN A 20 -6.51 0.50 -2.08
C ASN A 20 -6.13 1.95 -2.44
N HIS A 21 -5.80 2.19 -3.72
CA HIS A 21 -5.31 3.47 -4.20
C HIS A 21 -6.37 4.59 -4.20
N GLU A 22 -5.92 5.83 -4.20
CA GLU A 22 -6.77 7.03 -4.16
C GLU A 22 -7.82 7.08 -5.28
N ILE A 23 -7.52 6.51 -6.45
CA ILE A 23 -8.45 6.45 -7.59
C ILE A 23 -9.76 5.74 -7.25
N LEU A 24 -9.71 4.71 -6.39
CA LEU A 24 -10.88 3.94 -5.96
C LEU A 24 -11.82 4.76 -5.06
N ARG A 25 -11.28 5.77 -4.36
CA ARG A 25 -11.99 6.62 -3.39
C ARG A 25 -12.46 7.95 -3.97
N GLN A 26 -12.18 8.22 -5.25
CA GLN A 26 -12.64 9.43 -5.91
C GLN A 26 -14.18 9.46 -6.01
N ARG A 27 -14.74 10.67 -6.09
CA ARG A 27 -16.18 10.85 -6.31
C ARG A 27 -16.59 10.19 -7.63
N ALA A 28 -17.69 9.43 -7.60
CA ALA A 28 -18.23 8.81 -8.81
C ALA A 28 -18.56 9.85 -9.89
N LYS A 29 -18.27 9.52 -11.13
CA LYS A 29 -18.70 10.33 -12.28
C LYS A 29 -20.21 10.25 -12.46
N PRO A 30 -20.83 11.22 -13.15
CA PRO A 30 -22.25 11.11 -13.51
C PRO A 30 -22.55 9.81 -14.27
N ALA A 31 -23.75 9.23 -14.08
CA ALA A 31 -24.12 7.90 -14.61
C ALA A 31 -24.01 7.75 -16.15
N TYR A 32 -24.02 8.86 -16.88
CA TYR A 32 -23.87 8.86 -18.35
C TYR A 32 -22.40 8.88 -18.82
N LYS A 33 -21.44 8.90 -17.90
CA LYS A 33 -20.01 8.89 -18.22
C LYS A 33 -19.36 7.60 -17.71
N PRO A 34 -18.49 6.96 -18.50
CA PRO A 34 -17.68 5.85 -18.02
C PRO A 34 -16.87 6.24 -16.76
N ASP A 35 -16.80 5.35 -15.78
CA ASP A 35 -16.09 5.55 -14.52
C ASP A 35 -15.20 4.35 -14.19
N ASN A 36 -14.29 4.05 -15.11
CA ASN A 36 -13.29 3.02 -14.92
C ASN A 36 -12.26 3.49 -13.89
N ARG A 37 -11.92 2.60 -12.95
CA ARG A 37 -10.96 2.86 -11.89
C ARG A 37 -9.96 1.72 -11.85
N ILE A 38 -8.90 1.87 -12.65
CA ILE A 38 -7.87 0.86 -12.81
C ILE A 38 -6.72 1.16 -11.87
N VAL A 39 -6.31 0.15 -11.13
CA VAL A 39 -5.17 0.20 -10.24
C VAL A 39 -4.05 -0.65 -10.82
N VAL A 40 -2.91 -0.03 -11.11
CA VAL A 40 -1.63 -0.70 -11.36
C VAL A 40 -0.80 -0.55 -10.10
N ASN A 41 -0.59 -1.66 -9.38
CA ASN A 41 0.02 -1.63 -8.06
C ASN A 41 1.55 -1.69 -8.13
N PHE A 42 2.18 -0.60 -8.58
CA PHE A 42 3.64 -0.44 -8.52
C PHE A 42 4.21 -0.54 -7.09
N PRO A 43 3.58 0.04 -6.04
CA PRO A 43 4.05 -0.11 -4.67
C PRO A 43 4.30 -1.56 -4.25
N LYS A 44 3.33 -2.43 -4.51
CA LYS A 44 3.48 -3.86 -4.19
C LYS A 44 4.59 -4.50 -5.02
N TYR A 45 4.64 -4.23 -6.31
CA TYR A 45 5.69 -4.76 -7.18
C TYR A 45 7.10 -4.36 -6.70
N ILE A 46 7.29 -3.08 -6.35
CA ILE A 46 8.57 -2.56 -5.86
C ILE A 46 8.98 -3.25 -4.56
N VAL A 47 8.08 -3.32 -3.58
CA VAL A 47 8.35 -3.94 -2.27
C VAL A 47 8.64 -5.42 -2.40
N ASP A 48 7.80 -6.16 -3.12
CA ASP A 48 7.95 -7.61 -3.26
C ASP A 48 9.24 -7.96 -4.02
N THR A 49 9.62 -7.15 -5.03
CA THR A 49 10.87 -7.33 -5.78
C THR A 49 12.09 -7.09 -4.89
N MET A 50 12.09 -5.99 -4.14
CA MET A 50 13.21 -5.67 -3.23
C MET A 50 13.32 -6.69 -2.10
N ASN A 51 12.21 -7.10 -1.51
CA ASN A 51 12.19 -8.11 -0.46
C ASN A 51 12.71 -9.47 -0.98
N GLY A 52 12.27 -9.89 -2.15
CA GLY A 52 12.75 -11.11 -2.81
C GLY A 52 14.24 -11.05 -3.19
N PHE A 53 14.74 -9.86 -3.53
CA PHE A 53 16.18 -9.69 -3.79
C PHE A 53 17.01 -9.74 -2.48
N PHE A 54 16.53 -9.12 -1.42
CA PHE A 54 17.24 -8.96 -0.15
C PHE A 54 17.20 -10.26 0.70
N LEU A 55 16.02 -10.86 0.83
CA LEU A 55 15.77 -12.03 1.69
C LEU A 55 15.27 -13.26 0.93
N GLY A 56 15.47 -13.29 -0.40
CA GLY A 56 15.17 -14.49 -1.20
C GLY A 56 16.02 -15.71 -0.85
N ASN A 57 17.14 -15.48 -0.17
CA ASN A 57 17.89 -16.52 0.53
C ASN A 57 17.89 -16.19 2.03
N PRO A 58 17.57 -17.15 2.91
CA PRO A 58 17.57 -16.95 4.34
C PRO A 58 18.91 -16.47 4.88
N ILE A 59 18.88 -15.67 5.93
CA ILE A 59 20.06 -15.23 6.66
C ILE A 59 20.66 -16.43 7.39
N LYS A 60 21.97 -16.63 7.26
CA LYS A 60 22.67 -17.68 7.99
C LYS A 60 23.58 -17.05 9.04
N VAL A 61 23.34 -17.40 10.28
CA VAL A 61 24.22 -17.07 11.40
C VAL A 61 25.22 -18.21 11.56
N ILE A 62 26.52 -17.89 11.58
CA ILE A 62 27.61 -18.86 11.71
C ILE A 62 28.39 -18.50 12.97
N SER A 63 28.66 -19.51 13.82
CA SER A 63 29.50 -19.40 14.99
C SER A 63 30.56 -20.50 14.97
N ASP A 64 31.74 -20.22 15.56
CA ASP A 64 32.78 -21.22 15.78
C ASP A 64 32.49 -22.09 17.01
N ASP A 65 31.48 -21.77 17.81
CA ASP A 65 31.02 -22.53 18.97
C ASP A 65 29.78 -23.36 18.59
N ASP A 66 29.86 -24.67 18.65
CA ASP A 66 28.79 -25.58 18.29
C ASP A 66 27.53 -25.37 19.16
N ASN A 67 27.68 -25.08 20.46
CA ASN A 67 26.53 -24.81 21.34
C ASN A 67 25.78 -23.52 20.97
N VAL A 68 26.52 -22.49 20.53
CA VAL A 68 25.91 -21.26 20.03
C VAL A 68 25.18 -21.51 18.74
N SER A 69 25.75 -22.29 17.83
CA SER A 69 25.15 -22.68 16.56
C SER A 69 23.84 -23.46 16.76
N GLU A 70 23.83 -24.46 17.64
CA GLU A 70 22.64 -25.23 18.00
C GLU A 70 21.54 -24.34 18.63
N PHE A 71 21.94 -23.40 19.50
CA PHE A 71 21.00 -22.49 20.13
C PHE A 71 20.37 -21.52 19.12
N VAL A 72 21.16 -20.96 18.20
CA VAL A 72 20.65 -20.09 17.14
C VAL A 72 19.71 -20.86 16.22
N GLU A 73 20.07 -22.07 15.77
CA GLU A 73 19.21 -22.92 14.95
C GLU A 73 17.89 -23.25 15.66
N TYR A 74 17.93 -23.53 16.96
CA TYR A 74 16.73 -23.74 17.76
C TYR A 74 15.84 -22.49 17.79
N LEU A 75 16.41 -21.28 18.02
CA LEU A 75 15.66 -20.04 18.03
C LEU A 75 15.03 -19.73 16.68
N ASP A 76 15.78 -19.96 15.59
CA ASP A 76 15.30 -19.73 14.23
C ASP A 76 14.11 -20.64 13.90
N GLN A 77 14.20 -21.91 14.27
CA GLN A 77 13.11 -22.88 14.06
C GLN A 77 11.90 -22.61 14.96
N TYR A 78 12.14 -22.25 16.25
CA TYR A 78 11.07 -22.02 17.22
C TYR A 78 10.23 -20.79 16.85
N ASN A 79 10.87 -19.77 16.28
CA ASN A 79 10.25 -18.49 15.95
C ASN A 79 9.86 -18.33 14.48
N ASP A 80 10.15 -19.30 13.62
CA ASP A 80 10.01 -19.15 12.16
C ASP A 80 10.72 -17.87 11.65
N GLN A 81 12.00 -17.74 12.06
CA GLN A 81 12.73 -16.48 11.94
C GLN A 81 12.94 -16.04 10.49
N ASP A 82 12.99 -16.96 9.55
CA ASP A 82 13.09 -16.62 8.12
C ASP A 82 11.85 -15.87 7.63
N ASP A 83 10.64 -16.29 8.04
CA ASP A 83 9.40 -15.59 7.72
C ASP A 83 9.30 -14.25 8.47
N ASN A 84 9.65 -14.23 9.75
CA ASN A 84 9.71 -13.00 10.55
C ASN A 84 10.63 -11.95 9.91
N ASN A 85 11.83 -12.37 9.46
CA ASN A 85 12.78 -11.48 8.79
C ASN A 85 12.21 -10.93 7.46
N ALA A 86 11.57 -11.78 6.67
CA ALA A 86 10.96 -11.40 5.40
C ALA A 86 9.81 -10.40 5.61
N GLU A 87 8.96 -10.65 6.61
CA GLU A 87 7.85 -9.74 6.94
C GLU A 87 8.35 -8.43 7.55
N LEU A 88 9.37 -8.46 8.41
CA LEU A 88 9.99 -7.25 8.97
C LEU A 88 10.61 -6.38 7.86
N SER A 89 11.37 -6.99 6.94
CA SER A 89 11.94 -6.29 5.78
C SER A 89 10.85 -5.65 4.90
N LYS A 90 9.76 -6.38 4.67
CA LYS A 90 8.60 -5.86 3.95
C LYS A 90 7.99 -4.63 4.66
N LEU A 91 7.85 -4.67 5.99
CA LEU A 91 7.37 -3.53 6.77
C LEU A 91 8.31 -2.33 6.66
N CYS A 92 9.63 -2.56 6.75
CA CYS A 92 10.63 -1.52 6.55
C CYS A 92 10.51 -0.89 5.15
N SER A 93 10.36 -1.70 4.13
CA SER A 93 10.18 -1.23 2.75
C SER A 93 8.88 -0.44 2.54
N ILE A 94 7.78 -0.79 3.23
CA ILE A 94 6.50 -0.09 3.13
C ILE A 94 6.53 1.23 3.92
N PHE A 95 6.91 1.18 5.19
CA PHE A 95 6.75 2.29 6.13
C PHE A 95 8.01 3.11 6.37
N GLY A 96 9.17 2.59 5.90
CA GLY A 96 10.50 3.13 6.15
C GLY A 96 11.13 2.64 7.45
N HIS A 97 10.39 1.90 8.26
CA HIS A 97 10.86 1.22 9.47
C HIS A 97 9.88 0.15 9.94
N GLY A 98 10.35 -0.74 10.79
CA GLY A 98 9.58 -1.78 11.48
C GLY A 98 10.20 -2.08 12.84
N PHE A 99 9.53 -2.92 13.62
CA PHE A 99 10.03 -3.29 14.95
C PHE A 99 10.10 -4.80 15.07
N GLU A 100 11.16 -5.28 15.68
CA GLU A 100 11.28 -6.63 16.20
C GLU A 100 11.12 -6.57 17.72
N MET A 101 10.27 -7.42 18.28
CA MET A 101 9.97 -7.47 19.71
C MET A 101 10.29 -8.84 20.26
N TYR A 102 10.89 -8.84 21.46
CA TYR A 102 11.24 -10.03 22.21
C TYR A 102 10.31 -10.19 23.41
N TYR A 103 9.85 -11.40 23.67
CA TYR A 103 9.06 -11.71 24.86
C TYR A 103 9.25 -13.18 25.25
N THR A 104 8.87 -13.54 26.46
CA THR A 104 8.91 -14.92 26.93
C THR A 104 7.48 -15.47 26.94
N ASP A 105 7.29 -16.66 26.41
CA ASP A 105 5.99 -17.35 26.43
C ASP A 105 5.72 -18.03 27.79
N GLN A 106 4.60 -18.76 27.88
CA GLN A 106 4.18 -19.49 29.09
C GLN A 106 5.11 -20.64 29.45
N ASN A 107 5.93 -21.12 28.52
CA ASN A 107 6.91 -22.19 28.73
C ASN A 107 8.30 -21.63 29.07
N ALA A 108 8.42 -20.31 29.27
CA ALA A 108 9.67 -19.58 29.43
C ALA A 108 10.60 -19.64 28.20
N GLU A 109 10.05 -19.87 27.01
CA GLU A 109 10.80 -19.84 25.76
C GLU A 109 10.89 -18.42 25.20
N LEU A 110 12.02 -18.10 24.57
CA LEU A 110 12.24 -16.80 23.93
C LEU A 110 11.46 -16.75 22.61
N CYS A 111 10.54 -15.81 22.53
CA CYS A 111 9.75 -15.52 21.34
C CYS A 111 10.21 -14.21 20.70
N ILE A 112 10.32 -14.25 19.37
CA ILE A 112 10.68 -13.11 18.52
C ILE A 112 9.52 -12.88 17.56
N THR A 113 9.10 -11.61 17.41
CA THR A 113 8.03 -11.25 16.49
C THR A 113 8.25 -9.87 15.88
N TYR A 114 7.73 -9.67 14.68
CA TYR A 114 7.75 -8.36 14.02
C TYR A 114 6.48 -7.58 14.29
N LEU A 115 6.58 -6.25 14.30
CA LEU A 115 5.46 -5.34 14.51
C LEU A 115 5.54 -4.16 13.55
N SER A 116 4.37 -3.79 13.03
CA SER A 116 4.20 -2.63 12.18
C SER A 116 4.28 -1.32 12.97
N PRO A 117 4.79 -0.23 12.37
CA PRO A 117 4.68 1.12 12.94
C PRO A 117 3.23 1.60 13.14
N MET A 118 2.25 0.89 12.59
CA MET A 118 0.83 1.15 12.87
C MET A 118 0.42 0.63 14.25
N GLU A 119 1.11 -0.37 14.78
CA GLU A 119 0.80 -1.06 16.03
C GLU A 119 1.78 -0.75 17.14
N ALA A 120 3.00 -0.31 16.80
CA ALA A 120 4.05 -0.10 17.77
C ALA A 120 4.85 1.17 17.49
N PHE A 121 5.50 1.67 18.54
CA PHE A 121 6.48 2.75 18.44
C PHE A 121 7.47 2.72 19.59
N MET A 122 8.67 3.24 19.31
CA MET A 122 9.74 3.41 20.28
C MET A 122 9.80 4.86 20.77
N ILE A 123 10.10 5.04 22.04
CA ILE A 123 10.41 6.34 22.64
C ILE A 123 11.88 6.32 22.99
N TYR A 124 12.62 7.30 22.50
CA TYR A 124 14.05 7.46 22.71
C TYR A 124 14.32 8.57 23.74
N ASP A 125 15.49 8.52 24.35
CA ASP A 125 15.99 9.61 25.18
C ASP A 125 16.41 10.82 24.32
N GLU A 126 16.69 11.95 24.96
CA GLU A 126 17.14 13.19 24.31
C GLU A 126 18.68 13.26 24.18
N SER A 127 19.39 12.13 24.38
CA SER A 127 20.82 12.06 24.20
C SER A 127 21.21 12.06 22.72
N ILE A 128 22.48 12.36 22.43
CA ILE A 128 23.01 12.33 21.04
C ILE A 128 22.90 10.92 20.42
N ILE A 129 22.91 9.89 21.25
CA ILE A 129 22.87 8.47 20.79
C ILE A 129 21.43 7.99 20.60
N GLU A 130 20.42 8.71 21.13
CA GLU A 130 19.01 8.35 21.09
C GLU A 130 18.77 6.90 21.55
N ARG A 131 19.02 6.64 22.85
CA ARG A 131 18.83 5.30 23.42
C ARG A 131 17.34 4.99 23.62
N PRO A 132 16.88 3.77 23.32
CA PRO A 132 15.53 3.36 23.64
C PRO A 132 15.21 3.49 25.13
N LEU A 133 14.12 4.19 25.45
CA LEU A 133 13.61 4.31 26.82
C LEU A 133 12.37 3.44 27.03
N PHE A 134 11.44 3.49 26.10
CA PHE A 134 10.19 2.71 26.16
C PHE A 134 9.81 2.19 24.78
N PHE A 135 9.28 0.98 24.76
CA PHE A 135 8.60 0.42 23.61
C PHE A 135 7.12 0.30 23.91
N VAL A 136 6.28 0.78 23.02
CA VAL A 136 4.82 0.78 23.17
C VAL A 136 4.21 -0.04 22.05
N ARG A 137 3.46 -1.09 22.41
CA ARG A 137 2.66 -1.89 21.51
C ARG A 137 1.18 -1.62 21.75
N ARG A 138 0.39 -1.61 20.68
CA ARG A 138 -1.07 -1.41 20.71
C ARG A 138 -1.75 -2.41 19.78
N TYR A 139 -2.87 -2.93 20.19
CA TYR A 139 -3.70 -3.80 19.37
C TYR A 139 -5.17 -3.67 19.77
N THR A 140 -6.06 -4.06 18.86
CA THR A 140 -7.51 -4.04 19.10
C THR A 140 -8.03 -5.47 19.12
N ASP A 141 -8.81 -5.82 20.12
CA ASP A 141 -9.41 -7.14 20.23
C ASP A 141 -10.62 -7.31 19.30
N ARG A 142 -11.22 -8.52 19.31
CA ARG A 142 -12.42 -8.84 18.52
C ARG A 142 -13.66 -8.03 18.93
N GLN A 143 -13.65 -7.42 20.11
CA GLN A 143 -14.74 -6.59 20.65
C GLN A 143 -14.49 -5.10 20.39
N ASN A 144 -13.46 -4.78 19.59
CA ASN A 144 -13.05 -3.43 19.26
C ASN A 144 -12.57 -2.60 20.47
N ILE A 145 -12.03 -3.28 21.48
CA ILE A 145 -11.39 -2.67 22.65
C ILE A 145 -9.88 -2.58 22.37
N GLU A 146 -9.31 -1.40 22.55
CA GLU A 146 -7.89 -1.16 22.38
C GLU A 146 -7.12 -1.58 23.63
N TYR A 147 -6.13 -2.43 23.44
CA TYR A 147 -5.17 -2.89 24.43
C TYR A 147 -3.76 -2.51 24.02
N GLY A 148 -2.82 -2.55 24.95
CA GLY A 148 -1.42 -2.40 24.65
C GLY A 148 -0.53 -2.70 25.85
N SER A 149 0.77 -2.59 25.61
CA SER A 149 1.81 -2.70 26.62
C SER A 149 2.84 -1.60 26.45
N VAL A 150 3.42 -1.22 27.56
CA VAL A 150 4.61 -0.37 27.61
C VAL A 150 5.72 -1.19 28.25
N SER A 151 6.85 -1.32 27.58
CA SER A 151 8.05 -1.97 28.10
C SER A 151 9.17 -0.94 28.27
N ASP A 152 9.85 -0.99 29.39
CA ASP A 152 11.10 -0.24 29.62
C ASP A 152 12.30 -1.21 29.67
N GLY A 153 13.42 -0.79 30.22
CA GLY A 153 14.61 -1.62 30.35
C GLY A 153 14.53 -2.73 31.41
N CYS A 154 13.47 -2.81 32.21
CA CYS A 154 13.33 -3.72 33.34
C CYS A 154 12.04 -4.54 33.34
N GLY A 155 10.96 -3.98 32.82
CA GLY A 155 9.64 -4.61 32.90
C GLY A 155 8.66 -4.16 31.84
N VAL A 156 7.51 -4.79 31.86
CA VAL A 156 6.36 -4.48 31.00
C VAL A 156 5.13 -4.18 31.84
N ARG A 157 4.30 -3.27 31.37
CA ARG A 157 3.02 -2.93 31.99
C ARG A 157 1.93 -2.85 30.94
N ASN A 158 0.85 -3.60 31.16
CA ASN A 158 -0.24 -3.70 30.22
C ASN A 158 -1.32 -2.64 30.51
N PHE A 159 -1.99 -2.18 29.45
CA PHE A 159 -3.09 -1.23 29.55
C PHE A 159 -4.22 -1.55 28.57
N ARG A 160 -5.38 -0.98 28.84
CA ARG A 160 -6.49 -0.90 27.88
C ARG A 160 -7.00 0.54 27.78
N VAL A 161 -7.67 0.85 26.68
CA VAL A 161 -8.28 2.16 26.44
C VAL A 161 -9.79 2.01 26.35
N THR A 162 -10.50 2.46 27.42
CA THR A 162 -11.95 2.42 27.51
C THR A 162 -12.41 3.77 28.08
N GLY A 163 -12.60 4.78 27.20
CA GLY A 163 -12.88 6.16 27.63
C GLY A 163 -11.66 6.90 28.25
N GLY A 164 -10.52 6.23 28.38
CA GLY A 164 -9.24 6.70 28.89
C GLY A 164 -8.29 5.52 29.09
N LEU A 165 -7.01 5.81 29.31
CA LEU A 165 -6.00 4.78 29.57
C LEU A 165 -6.24 4.19 30.98
N GLN A 166 -6.33 2.88 31.06
CA GLN A 166 -6.46 2.11 32.30
C GLN A 166 -5.36 1.07 32.34
N TRP A 167 -4.52 1.10 33.37
CA TRP A 167 -3.54 0.06 33.62
C TRP A 167 -4.23 -1.22 34.05
N LEU A 168 -3.80 -2.36 33.51
CA LEU A 168 -4.29 -3.68 33.86
C LEU A 168 -3.47 -4.32 34.96
N ASP A 169 -2.20 -3.94 35.06
CA ASP A 169 -1.26 -4.40 36.07
C ASP A 169 -1.10 -3.31 37.13
N ASP A 170 -1.04 -3.71 38.39
CA ASP A 170 -0.82 -2.80 39.53
C ASP A 170 0.61 -2.23 39.50
N ASP A 171 1.58 -3.05 39.06
CA ASP A 171 3.01 -2.70 38.98
C ASP A 171 3.65 -3.23 37.70
N TRP A 172 4.93 -2.90 37.49
CA TRP A 172 5.72 -3.43 36.38
C TRP A 172 6.00 -4.92 36.57
N ILE A 173 5.78 -5.70 35.53
CA ILE A 173 6.10 -7.13 35.47
C ILE A 173 7.50 -7.27 34.87
N PRO A 174 8.50 -7.82 35.60
CA PRO A 174 9.84 -7.99 35.08
C PRO A 174 9.86 -8.90 33.84
N HIS A 175 10.55 -8.50 32.78
CA HIS A 175 10.70 -9.31 31.56
C HIS A 175 12.06 -10.01 31.44
N HIS A 176 13.03 -9.68 32.33
CA HIS A 176 14.37 -10.30 32.44
C HIS A 176 15.30 -10.09 31.22
N PHE A 177 14.94 -9.22 30.28
CA PHE A 177 15.87 -8.80 29.21
C PHE A 177 16.77 -7.67 29.70
N ASP A 178 17.99 -7.58 29.11
CA ASP A 178 18.92 -6.49 29.37
C ASP A 178 18.61 -5.31 28.43
N GLY A 179 17.72 -4.43 28.88
CA GLY A 179 17.23 -3.28 28.14
C GLY A 179 15.80 -3.42 27.61
N VAL A 180 15.39 -2.45 26.80
CA VAL A 180 14.05 -2.46 26.18
C VAL A 180 13.91 -3.64 25.23
N PRO A 181 12.90 -4.53 25.37
CA PRO A 181 12.82 -5.78 24.64
C PRO A 181 12.26 -5.58 23.22
N ALA A 182 12.81 -4.64 22.49
CA ALA A 182 12.48 -4.39 21.09
C ALA A 182 13.62 -3.63 20.38
N VAL A 183 13.71 -3.85 19.06
CA VAL A 183 14.64 -3.15 18.18
C VAL A 183 13.85 -2.51 17.05
N GLU A 184 14.15 -1.25 16.73
CA GLU A 184 13.66 -0.58 15.53
C GLU A 184 14.63 -0.86 14.38
N TYR A 185 14.12 -1.44 13.30
CA TYR A 185 14.81 -1.56 12.03
C TYR A 185 14.39 -0.42 11.13
N ILE A 186 15.33 0.30 10.56
CA ILE A 186 15.09 1.47 9.72
C ILE A 186 15.62 1.26 8.33
N GLU A 187 14.80 1.57 7.32
CA GLU A 187 15.16 1.48 5.90
C GLU A 187 16.19 2.56 5.53
N ASN A 188 16.00 3.76 6.05
CA ASN A 188 16.86 4.93 5.87
C ASN A 188 16.70 5.91 7.04
N ALA A 189 17.62 6.87 7.15
CA ALA A 189 17.61 7.85 8.25
C ALA A 189 16.33 8.68 8.31
N GLU A 190 15.68 8.90 7.17
CA GLU A 190 14.42 9.63 7.05
C GLU A 190 13.20 8.78 7.40
N ARG A 191 13.36 7.48 7.62
CA ARG A 191 12.28 6.49 7.80
C ARG A 191 11.26 6.55 6.68
N GLN A 192 11.72 6.68 5.44
CA GLN A 192 10.90 6.78 4.25
C GLN A 192 10.78 5.41 3.56
N GLY A 193 9.56 5.01 3.24
CA GLY A 193 9.30 3.78 2.48
C GLY A 193 9.85 3.84 1.06
N ILE A 194 10.28 2.70 0.50
CA ILE A 194 11.01 2.65 -0.78
C ILE A 194 10.20 3.13 -1.99
N PHE A 195 8.87 3.03 -1.95
CA PHE A 195 7.99 3.54 -3.02
C PHE A 195 7.39 4.92 -2.70
N GLU A 196 7.58 5.44 -1.50
CA GLU A 196 6.98 6.71 -1.07
C GLU A 196 7.37 7.90 -1.96
N PRO A 197 8.63 8.01 -2.44
CA PRO A 197 9.03 9.06 -3.37
C PRO A 197 8.30 9.03 -4.71
N VAL A 198 7.84 7.86 -5.16
CA VAL A 198 7.17 7.67 -6.45
C VAL A 198 5.64 7.63 -6.37
N LEU A 199 5.06 7.68 -5.15
CA LEU A 199 3.63 7.49 -4.94
C LEU A 199 2.75 8.49 -5.69
N SER A 200 3.19 9.74 -5.83
CA SER A 200 2.48 10.74 -6.63
C SER A 200 2.44 10.40 -8.12
N MET A 201 3.52 9.81 -8.64
CA MET A 201 3.58 9.34 -10.04
C MET A 201 2.72 8.10 -10.26
N VAL A 202 2.66 7.19 -9.29
CA VAL A 202 1.77 6.03 -9.30
C VAL A 202 0.31 6.47 -9.36
N ASN A 203 -0.08 7.45 -8.53
CA ASN A 203 -1.44 8.00 -8.55
C ASN A 203 -1.77 8.68 -9.90
N ALA A 204 -0.82 9.41 -10.48
CA ALA A 204 -0.97 10.01 -11.81
C ALA A 204 -1.08 8.95 -12.93
N TYR A 205 -0.30 7.88 -12.85
CA TYR A 205 -0.36 6.75 -13.77
C TYR A 205 -1.73 6.06 -13.72
N ASN A 206 -2.20 5.69 -12.53
CA ASN A 206 -3.50 5.05 -12.34
C ASN A 206 -4.65 5.93 -12.87
N LYS A 207 -4.57 7.24 -12.66
CA LYS A 207 -5.53 8.18 -13.22
C LYS A 207 -5.49 8.20 -14.75
N ALA A 208 -4.31 8.26 -15.35
CA ALA A 208 -4.15 8.30 -16.81
C ALA A 208 -4.65 7.02 -17.49
N VAL A 209 -4.33 5.83 -16.94
CA VAL A 209 -4.85 4.55 -17.43
C VAL A 209 -6.37 4.47 -17.32
N SER A 210 -6.93 4.92 -16.19
CA SER A 210 -8.38 4.92 -15.97
C SER A 210 -9.10 5.87 -16.94
N GLU A 211 -8.57 7.05 -17.20
CA GLU A 211 -9.15 7.98 -18.18
C GLU A 211 -9.01 7.42 -19.60
N LYS A 212 -7.91 6.75 -19.93
CA LYS A 212 -7.77 6.07 -21.23
C LYS A 212 -8.82 4.97 -21.42
N ALA A 213 -9.08 4.16 -20.39
CA ALA A 213 -10.16 3.17 -20.42
C ALA A 213 -11.53 3.82 -20.56
N ASN A 214 -11.78 4.93 -19.85
CA ASN A 214 -13.01 5.70 -20.01
C ASN A 214 -13.20 6.24 -21.45
N ASP A 215 -12.11 6.71 -22.05
CA ASP A 215 -12.14 7.18 -23.44
C ASP A 215 -12.48 6.05 -24.40
N VAL A 216 -11.92 4.86 -24.21
CA VAL A 216 -12.25 3.68 -25.03
C VAL A 216 -13.73 3.34 -24.90
N ASP A 217 -14.28 3.27 -23.69
CA ASP A 217 -15.70 2.98 -23.47
C ASP A 217 -16.60 4.07 -24.05
N TYR A 218 -16.24 5.34 -23.87
CA TYR A 218 -17.00 6.46 -24.39
C TYR A 218 -17.07 6.48 -25.91
N PHE A 219 -15.99 6.09 -26.60
CA PHE A 219 -15.92 6.05 -28.06
C PHE A 219 -16.33 4.69 -28.65
N ALA A 220 -16.49 3.65 -27.83
CA ALA A 220 -17.11 2.40 -28.28
C ALA A 220 -18.57 2.61 -28.73
N ASP A 221 -19.25 3.62 -28.14
CA ASP A 221 -20.52 4.15 -28.60
C ASP A 221 -20.29 5.35 -29.52
N ALA A 222 -19.68 5.12 -30.69
CA ALA A 222 -19.31 6.18 -31.63
C ALA A 222 -20.49 7.11 -31.95
N TYR A 223 -20.30 8.41 -31.76
CA TYR A 223 -21.30 9.39 -32.11
C TYR A 223 -21.46 9.46 -33.63
N LEU A 224 -22.70 9.20 -34.08
CA LEU A 224 -23.06 9.38 -35.44
C LEU A 224 -23.44 10.83 -35.70
N LYS A 225 -22.71 11.48 -36.58
CA LYS A 225 -23.01 12.85 -37.02
C LYS A 225 -23.85 12.77 -38.29
N ILE A 226 -25.05 13.30 -38.23
CA ILE A 226 -25.94 13.39 -39.39
C ILE A 226 -26.18 14.87 -39.68
N LEU A 227 -25.82 15.31 -40.88
CA LEU A 227 -26.06 16.65 -41.37
C LEU A 227 -26.99 16.62 -42.56
N GLY A 228 -27.94 17.57 -42.62
CA GLY A 228 -28.85 17.71 -43.74
C GLY A 228 -30.17 16.95 -43.60
N ALA A 229 -30.35 16.18 -42.53
CA ALA A 229 -31.62 15.50 -42.24
C ALA A 229 -32.09 15.78 -40.82
N ARG A 230 -33.39 15.84 -40.59
CA ARG A 230 -34.03 15.87 -39.30
C ARG A 230 -34.49 14.45 -38.96
N LEU A 231 -33.97 13.91 -37.87
CA LEU A 231 -34.36 12.59 -37.38
C LEU A 231 -35.54 12.74 -36.41
N GLU A 232 -36.48 11.83 -36.47
CA GLU A 232 -37.51 11.65 -35.47
C GLU A 232 -37.11 10.57 -34.45
N GLU A 233 -37.81 10.49 -33.30
CA GLU A 233 -37.44 9.55 -32.23
C GLU A 233 -37.48 8.09 -32.70
N GLU A 234 -38.36 7.75 -33.65
CA GLU A 234 -38.50 6.43 -34.26
C GLU A 234 -37.28 6.07 -35.11
N ASP A 235 -36.69 7.04 -35.83
CA ASP A 235 -35.48 6.84 -36.64
C ASP A 235 -34.27 6.59 -35.73
N ILE A 236 -34.18 7.33 -34.65
CA ILE A 236 -33.09 7.16 -33.65
C ILE A 236 -33.18 5.79 -32.98
N ALA A 237 -34.39 5.32 -32.65
CA ALA A 237 -34.60 3.99 -32.07
C ALA A 237 -34.24 2.89 -33.11
N CYS A 238 -34.63 3.06 -34.35
CA CYS A 238 -34.32 2.12 -35.43
C CYS A 238 -32.80 2.01 -35.68
N ILE A 239 -32.09 3.16 -35.71
CA ILE A 239 -30.62 3.20 -35.87
C ILE A 239 -29.95 2.44 -34.74
N ARG A 240 -30.41 2.66 -33.50
CA ARG A 240 -29.85 2.01 -32.30
C ARG A 240 -30.06 0.50 -32.33
N ASP A 241 -31.24 0.04 -32.72
CA ASP A 241 -31.64 -1.38 -32.64
C ASP A 241 -31.14 -2.20 -33.84
N THR A 242 -31.16 -1.62 -35.04
CA THR A 242 -30.77 -2.32 -36.28
C THR A 242 -29.34 -2.02 -36.73
N ARG A 243 -28.71 -0.93 -36.20
CA ARG A 243 -27.43 -0.41 -36.68
C ARG A 243 -27.40 -0.06 -38.18
N VAL A 244 -28.55 0.16 -38.77
CA VAL A 244 -28.72 0.54 -40.17
C VAL A 244 -29.31 1.94 -40.23
N ILE A 245 -28.70 2.78 -41.07
CA ILE A 245 -29.18 4.14 -41.37
C ILE A 245 -29.76 4.10 -42.75
N ASN A 246 -31.07 4.29 -42.85
CA ASN A 246 -31.79 4.44 -44.13
C ASN A 246 -32.61 5.73 -44.04
N LEU A 247 -32.17 6.74 -44.74
CA LEU A 247 -32.84 8.06 -44.79
C LEU A 247 -33.42 8.27 -46.21
N PRO A 248 -34.64 7.81 -46.47
CA PRO A 248 -35.29 8.00 -47.74
C PRO A 248 -35.75 9.46 -47.95
N GLY A 249 -35.37 10.08 -49.04
CA GLY A 249 -35.77 11.46 -49.38
C GLY A 249 -35.22 11.95 -50.71
N GLU A 250 -35.88 12.98 -51.29
CA GLU A 250 -35.50 13.55 -52.59
C GLU A 250 -34.17 14.31 -52.54
N ASP A 251 -33.70 14.69 -51.34
CA ASP A 251 -32.43 15.39 -51.07
C ASP A 251 -31.32 14.50 -50.48
N SER A 252 -31.39 13.19 -50.68
CA SER A 252 -30.43 12.22 -50.10
C SER A 252 -28.98 12.48 -50.48
N GLU A 253 -28.74 13.13 -51.62
CA GLU A 253 -27.37 13.53 -52.05
C GLU A 253 -26.72 14.63 -51.15
N LYS A 254 -27.50 15.32 -50.30
CA LYS A 254 -27.04 16.39 -49.42
C LYS A 254 -26.89 15.92 -47.95
N ILE A 255 -27.28 14.68 -47.68
CA ILE A 255 -27.18 14.12 -46.34
C ILE A 255 -25.79 13.54 -46.13
N ILE A 256 -25.10 14.05 -45.14
CA ILE A 256 -23.80 13.53 -44.73
C ILE A 256 -24.01 12.74 -43.46
N VAL A 257 -23.66 11.45 -43.52
CA VAL A 257 -23.64 10.53 -42.36
C VAL A 257 -22.21 10.07 -42.16
N GLU A 258 -21.61 10.47 -41.08
CA GLU A 258 -20.25 10.09 -40.74
C GLU A 258 -20.12 9.85 -39.25
N PHE A 259 -19.28 8.89 -38.86
CA PHE A 259 -18.88 8.77 -37.46
C PHE A 259 -17.92 9.90 -37.09
N MET A 260 -18.15 10.50 -35.94
CA MET A 260 -17.20 11.48 -35.44
C MET A 260 -15.92 10.75 -35.02
N ASP A 261 -14.84 11.05 -35.73
CA ASP A 261 -13.52 10.53 -35.37
C ASP A 261 -13.08 11.03 -34.01
N LYS A 262 -12.48 10.14 -33.23
CA LYS A 262 -11.79 10.51 -31.98
C LYS A 262 -10.66 11.48 -32.29
N PRO A 263 -10.55 12.62 -31.59
CA PRO A 263 -9.32 13.42 -31.66
C PRO A 263 -8.12 12.53 -31.31
N SER A 264 -7.13 12.47 -32.19
CA SER A 264 -5.96 11.58 -32.09
C SER A 264 -4.97 12.01 -31.00
N ASN A 265 -5.40 12.01 -29.73
CA ASN A 265 -4.54 12.25 -28.56
C ASN A 265 -3.93 10.96 -27.96
N ASP A 266 -4.13 9.82 -28.61
CA ASP A 266 -3.72 8.52 -28.09
C ASP A 266 -2.19 8.42 -27.93
N ALA A 267 -1.44 8.95 -28.89
CA ALA A 267 0.03 8.99 -28.81
C ALA A 267 0.55 9.83 -27.62
N THR A 268 -0.12 10.93 -27.30
CA THR A 268 0.27 11.79 -26.17
C THR A 268 0.01 11.10 -24.84
N GLN A 269 -1.11 10.40 -24.70
CA GLN A 269 -1.44 9.61 -23.51
C GLN A 269 -0.46 8.44 -23.33
N GLU A 270 -0.15 7.69 -24.41
CA GLU A 270 0.84 6.62 -24.37
C GLU A 270 2.25 7.11 -23.99
N ASN A 271 2.67 8.23 -24.55
CA ASN A 271 3.94 8.85 -24.20
C ASN A 271 4.00 9.24 -22.72
N LEU A 272 2.90 9.76 -22.15
CA LEU A 272 2.80 10.08 -20.74
C LEU A 272 2.89 8.81 -19.87
N LEU A 273 2.13 7.77 -20.18
CA LEU A 273 2.15 6.50 -19.45
C LEU A 273 3.54 5.87 -19.47
N THR A 274 4.13 5.75 -20.65
CA THR A 274 5.51 5.23 -20.81
C THR A 274 6.52 6.06 -20.01
N ARG A 275 6.36 7.39 -20.01
CA ARG A 275 7.27 8.26 -19.25
C ARG A 275 7.12 8.09 -17.76
N LEU A 276 5.88 8.03 -17.26
CA LEU A 276 5.60 7.82 -15.83
C LEU A 276 6.14 6.46 -15.38
N GLU A 277 5.87 5.39 -16.11
CA GLU A 277 6.37 4.05 -15.82
C GLU A 277 7.89 4.02 -15.69
N LYS A 278 8.60 4.55 -16.70
CA LYS A 278 10.07 4.66 -16.67
C LYS A 278 10.59 5.45 -15.48
N LEU A 279 9.92 6.55 -15.10
CA LEU A 279 10.33 7.35 -13.95
C LEU A 279 10.07 6.61 -12.63
N ILE A 280 8.95 5.88 -12.51
CA ILE A 280 8.63 5.08 -11.33
C ILE A 280 9.75 4.04 -11.11
N PHE A 281 10.07 3.23 -12.11
CA PHE A 281 11.15 2.24 -12.00
C PHE A 281 12.52 2.86 -11.79
N HIS A 282 12.84 3.94 -12.48
CA HIS A 282 14.14 4.58 -12.36
C HIS A 282 14.38 5.18 -10.96
N ILE A 283 13.36 5.84 -10.38
CA ILE A 283 13.48 6.50 -9.07
C ILE A 283 13.39 5.47 -7.93
N SER A 284 12.59 4.42 -8.08
CA SER A 284 12.53 3.34 -7.10
C SER A 284 13.71 2.36 -7.17
N MET A 285 14.60 2.53 -8.15
CA MET A 285 15.79 1.68 -8.39
C MET A 285 15.45 0.18 -8.61
N VAL A 286 14.22 -0.13 -8.96
CA VAL A 286 13.79 -1.48 -9.30
C VAL A 286 13.88 -1.67 -10.82
N ALA A 287 14.44 -2.81 -11.25
CA ALA A 287 14.52 -3.14 -12.68
C ALA A 287 13.11 -3.37 -13.26
N ASN A 288 12.92 -2.83 -14.49
CA ASN A 288 11.72 -3.09 -15.29
C ASN A 288 11.92 -4.36 -16.10
#